data_9c9980712f427c6aadcf7f55f726af2b
#
_entry.id   9c9980712f427c6aadcf7f55f726af2b
#
_cell.length_a   1.000
_cell.length_b   1.000
_cell.length_c   1.000
_cell.angle_alpha   90.00
_cell.angle_beta   90.00
_cell.angle_gamma   90.00
#
_symmetry.space_group_name_H-M   'P 1'
#
loop_
_entity.id
_entity.type
_entity.pdbx_description
1 polymer ?
#
loop_
_entity_poly.entity_id
_entity_poly.type
_entity_poly.pdbx_seq_one_letter_code
_entity_poly.pdbx_strand_id
1 'polypeptide(L)'
;MARLRVFALLAVLAFIGVLLSGCTQQVAPTEKEIKIGVVASLTGPASTTGKDMWQSAVVAQDEINAKGGVYVKDLNAFAKIRLIQGDDESTREGGQKAVTKLITDDKVDLLVGGFSSAVTSAHEAIVAENKVPYIVTGASSPIITRRTDIDTSYIFHHCPTTDDYGEQTVLFVDQVLRPAVNARFNLSDDRPIRLAIVYQDSPYGKGVQSAINMTIQKHNLKMIIVSEQAFRMGETDFRTILTSVKAAKPDVIYPAAFLNEQIPLVTQGRRDVGMNTIFLSVECNDDPDYYKGVGSYGEYSIQESRFSPYTMPVGKIATAASAFKNSFKTKWGGFPGMMGASTYEGVYAAAAAIEQSGTLEKSAVKDALGKVRIPELIEPMQDGMITFSPDYRESKFALFMEQLRMDTVSGEPRPVIVWPDNLKEGSFVLPDWYRPGGM
;
A
#
# COMPACT_ATOMS: atom_id res chain seq x y z
N MET A 1 5.24 -89.03 13.55
CA MET A 1 4.12 -88.24 13.01
C MET A 1 3.64 -87.11 13.95
N ALA A 2 3.90 -87.14 15.24
CA ALA A 2 3.46 -86.09 16.20
C ALA A 2 4.27 -84.77 16.13
N ARG A 3 5.56 -84.84 15.79
CA ARG A 3 6.42 -83.62 15.74
C ARG A 3 6.19 -82.73 14.51
N LEU A 4 5.59 -83.23 13.45
CA LEU A 4 5.30 -82.43 12.21
C LEU A 4 4.02 -81.60 12.33
N ARG A 5 3.07 -82.02 13.23
CA ARG A 5 1.80 -81.29 13.44
C ARG A 5 1.95 -80.05 14.36
N VAL A 6 2.93 -80.06 15.29
CA VAL A 6 3.18 -78.94 16.21
C VAL A 6 3.85 -77.77 15.45
N PHE A 7 4.73 -78.02 14.46
CA PHE A 7 5.36 -76.99 13.64
C PHE A 7 4.37 -76.29 12.68
N ALA A 8 3.38 -77.03 12.17
CA ALA A 8 2.35 -76.45 11.30
C ALA A 8 1.38 -75.54 12.10
N LEU A 9 1.06 -75.84 13.37
CA LEU A 9 0.20 -75.00 14.17
C LEU A 9 0.89 -73.70 14.65
N LEU A 10 2.17 -73.72 14.94
CA LEU A 10 2.97 -72.54 15.28
C LEU A 10 3.19 -71.60 14.10
N ALA A 11 3.34 -72.13 12.88
CA ALA A 11 3.45 -71.30 11.67
C ALA A 11 2.15 -70.56 11.29
N VAL A 12 0.97 -71.20 11.55
CA VAL A 12 -0.33 -70.56 11.30
C VAL A 12 -0.64 -69.49 12.34
N LEU A 13 -0.23 -69.66 13.58
CA LEU A 13 -0.40 -68.64 14.63
C LEU A 13 0.54 -67.44 14.43
N ALA A 14 1.75 -67.63 13.87
CA ALA A 14 2.67 -66.57 13.52
C ALA A 14 2.17 -65.75 12.31
N PHE A 15 1.47 -66.37 11.33
CA PHE A 15 0.91 -65.68 10.15
C PHE A 15 -0.37 -64.89 10.47
N ILE A 16 -1.15 -65.29 11.44
CA ILE A 16 -2.34 -64.54 11.89
C ILE A 16 -1.94 -63.33 12.74
N GLY A 17 -0.80 -63.39 13.48
CA GLY A 17 -0.27 -62.23 14.22
C GLY A 17 0.25 -61.11 13.35
N VAL A 18 0.70 -61.37 12.11
CA VAL A 18 1.20 -60.34 11.17
C VAL A 18 0.05 -59.61 10.42
N LEU A 19 -1.12 -60.24 10.30
CA LEU A 19 -2.29 -59.65 9.64
C LEU A 19 -3.10 -58.72 10.51
N LEU A 20 -2.83 -58.64 11.83
CA LEU A 20 -3.51 -57.75 12.78
C LEU A 20 -2.66 -56.51 13.14
N SER A 21 -1.47 -56.37 12.57
CA SER A 21 -0.77 -55.09 12.56
C SER A 21 -1.44 -54.18 11.52
N GLY A 22 -2.70 -53.84 11.78
CA GLY A 22 -3.39 -52.77 11.06
C GLY A 22 -2.51 -51.53 11.12
N CYS A 23 -2.01 -51.08 9.99
CA CYS A 23 -1.51 -49.73 9.83
C CYS A 23 -2.61 -48.80 10.32
N THR A 24 -2.59 -48.39 11.57
CA THR A 24 -3.18 -47.13 11.95
C THR A 24 -2.40 -46.10 11.16
N GLN A 25 -2.90 -45.77 9.97
CA GLN A 25 -2.52 -44.53 9.30
C GLN A 25 -2.82 -43.43 10.32
N GLN A 26 -1.79 -43.02 11.02
CA GLN A 26 -1.84 -41.84 11.84
C GLN A 26 -2.13 -40.71 10.86
N VAL A 27 -3.42 -40.37 10.69
CA VAL A 27 -3.82 -39.17 9.93
C VAL A 27 -3.07 -38.04 10.62
N ALA A 28 -2.06 -37.49 9.93
CA ALA A 28 -1.35 -36.35 10.45
C ALA A 28 -2.42 -35.30 10.83
N PRO A 29 -2.33 -34.70 12.03
CA PRO A 29 -3.30 -33.68 12.42
C PRO A 29 -3.39 -32.66 11.30
N THR A 30 -4.58 -32.47 10.78
CA THR A 30 -4.82 -31.44 9.74
C THR A 30 -4.35 -30.13 10.35
N GLU A 31 -3.29 -29.58 9.78
CA GLU A 31 -2.74 -28.29 10.25
C GLU A 31 -3.88 -27.25 10.21
N LYS A 32 -4.11 -26.55 11.31
CA LYS A 32 -5.13 -25.53 11.38
C LYS A 32 -4.68 -24.35 10.55
N GLU A 33 -5.54 -23.85 9.69
CA GLU A 33 -5.25 -22.75 8.79
C GLU A 33 -6.17 -21.55 9.06
N ILE A 34 -5.60 -20.35 8.93
CA ILE A 34 -6.31 -19.08 8.81
C ILE A 34 -6.20 -18.65 7.37
N LYS A 35 -7.31 -18.55 6.68
CA LYS A 35 -7.35 -18.17 5.27
C LYS A 35 -7.52 -16.66 5.12
N ILE A 36 -6.52 -15.98 4.57
CA ILE A 36 -6.57 -14.55 4.27
C ILE A 36 -6.61 -14.37 2.76
N GLY A 37 -7.69 -13.76 2.24
CA GLY A 37 -7.77 -13.34 0.85
C GLY A 37 -6.99 -12.05 0.63
N VAL A 38 -6.03 -12.05 -0.28
CA VAL A 38 -5.29 -10.84 -0.66
C VAL A 38 -5.83 -10.34 -2.00
N VAL A 39 -6.53 -9.20 -1.96
CA VAL A 39 -7.10 -8.55 -3.15
C VAL A 39 -6.05 -7.58 -3.69
N ALA A 40 -5.56 -7.83 -4.89
CA ALA A 40 -4.53 -7.01 -5.52
C ALA A 40 -4.66 -7.03 -7.05
N SER A 41 -4.22 -5.96 -7.70
CA SER A 41 -4.17 -5.89 -9.17
C SER A 41 -2.96 -6.68 -9.70
N LEU A 42 -3.05 -8.00 -9.77
CA LEU A 42 -1.93 -8.83 -10.25
C LEU A 42 -1.74 -8.73 -11.75
N THR A 43 -2.78 -8.33 -12.46
CA THR A 43 -2.79 -8.05 -13.91
C THR A 43 -3.38 -6.66 -14.20
N GLY A 44 -3.24 -6.19 -15.45
CA GLY A 44 -3.74 -4.88 -15.88
C GLY A 44 -2.82 -3.70 -15.54
N PRO A 45 -3.30 -2.45 -15.67
CA PRO A 45 -2.49 -1.24 -15.56
C PRO A 45 -1.79 -1.02 -14.22
N ALA A 46 -2.31 -1.56 -13.12
CA ALA A 46 -1.73 -1.43 -11.78
C ALA A 46 -0.92 -2.66 -11.34
N SER A 47 -0.52 -3.52 -12.28
CA SER A 47 0.05 -4.84 -11.94
C SER A 47 1.41 -4.80 -11.24
N THR A 48 2.21 -3.77 -11.43
CA THR A 48 3.47 -3.58 -10.69
C THR A 48 3.18 -3.44 -9.20
N THR A 49 2.32 -2.50 -8.84
CA THR A 49 1.89 -2.27 -7.46
C THR A 49 1.19 -3.49 -6.85
N GLY A 50 0.27 -4.13 -7.60
CA GLY A 50 -0.43 -5.32 -7.10
C GLY A 50 0.50 -6.49 -6.82
N LYS A 51 1.54 -6.69 -7.61
CA LYS A 51 2.57 -7.72 -7.36
C LYS A 51 3.39 -7.41 -6.12
N ASP A 52 3.78 -6.15 -5.91
CA ASP A 52 4.47 -5.71 -4.70
C ASP A 52 3.62 -6.00 -3.44
N MET A 53 2.32 -5.65 -3.47
CA MET A 53 1.37 -5.95 -2.40
C MET A 53 1.30 -7.45 -2.08
N TRP A 54 1.14 -8.29 -3.10
CA TRP A 54 1.12 -9.74 -2.92
C TRP A 54 2.43 -10.27 -2.35
N GLN A 55 3.55 -9.88 -2.91
CA GLN A 55 4.88 -10.34 -2.52
C GLN A 55 5.20 -9.98 -1.06
N SER A 56 4.80 -8.79 -0.65
CA SER A 56 4.97 -8.30 0.73
C SER A 56 4.05 -9.03 1.72
N ALA A 57 2.80 -9.32 1.33
CA ALA A 57 1.90 -10.14 2.13
C ALA A 57 2.48 -11.55 2.37
N VAL A 58 3.12 -12.14 1.35
CA VAL A 58 3.78 -13.46 1.47
C VAL A 58 4.96 -13.40 2.45
N VAL A 59 5.72 -12.30 2.49
CA VAL A 59 6.79 -12.12 3.50
C VAL A 59 6.20 -12.11 4.91
N ALA A 60 5.10 -11.37 5.13
CA ALA A 60 4.42 -11.36 6.43
C ALA A 60 3.92 -12.76 6.83
N GLN A 61 3.28 -13.47 5.90
CA GLN A 61 2.84 -14.86 6.12
C GLN A 61 3.99 -15.75 6.58
N ASP A 62 5.11 -15.70 5.86
CA ASP A 62 6.25 -16.57 6.14
C ASP A 62 6.85 -16.26 7.51
N GLU A 63 6.98 -14.98 7.88
CA GLU A 63 7.52 -14.56 9.17
C GLU A 63 6.61 -14.96 10.34
N ILE A 64 5.29 -14.79 10.20
CA ILE A 64 4.31 -15.21 11.22
C ILE A 64 4.31 -16.74 11.33
N ASN A 65 4.30 -17.45 10.23
CA ASN A 65 4.29 -18.90 10.20
C ASN A 65 5.59 -19.52 10.73
N ALA A 66 6.73 -18.89 10.50
CA ALA A 66 8.01 -19.32 11.08
C ALA A 66 8.02 -19.22 12.62
N LYS A 67 7.28 -18.27 13.19
CA LYS A 67 7.10 -18.12 14.66
C LYS A 67 6.06 -19.10 15.25
N GLY A 68 5.49 -19.97 14.44
CA GLY A 68 4.48 -20.96 14.87
C GLY A 68 3.08 -20.69 14.30
N GLY A 69 2.79 -19.52 13.78
CA GLY A 69 1.46 -19.07 13.36
C GLY A 69 0.78 -18.24 14.44
N VAL A 70 -0.54 -18.16 14.39
CA VAL A 70 -1.39 -17.36 15.28
C VAL A 70 -2.12 -18.30 16.25
N TYR A 71 -2.08 -18.02 17.55
CA TYR A 71 -2.83 -18.79 18.53
C TYR A 71 -4.31 -18.44 18.48
N VAL A 72 -5.16 -19.43 18.23
CA VAL A 72 -6.61 -19.28 18.18
C VAL A 72 -7.23 -20.07 19.35
N LYS A 73 -7.75 -19.35 20.33
CA LYS A 73 -8.25 -19.95 21.59
C LYS A 73 -9.33 -21.00 21.35
N ASP A 74 -10.30 -20.72 20.47
CA ASP A 74 -11.40 -21.65 20.19
C ASP A 74 -10.92 -22.95 19.52
N LEU A 75 -9.80 -22.90 18.82
CA LEU A 75 -9.15 -24.08 18.24
C LEU A 75 -8.22 -24.76 19.25
N ASN A 76 -7.90 -24.10 20.37
CA ASN A 76 -6.87 -24.46 21.31
C ASN A 76 -5.54 -24.86 20.63
N ALA A 77 -5.16 -24.13 19.59
CA ALA A 77 -4.01 -24.44 18.75
C ALA A 77 -3.46 -23.20 18.07
N PHE A 78 -2.18 -23.28 17.66
CA PHE A 78 -1.61 -22.40 16.68
C PHE A 78 -2.10 -22.78 15.28
N ALA A 79 -2.56 -21.78 14.51
CA ALA A 79 -2.99 -21.92 13.13
C ALA A 79 -2.04 -21.17 12.19
N LYS A 80 -1.69 -21.78 11.08
CA LYS A 80 -0.85 -21.15 10.05
C LYS A 80 -1.68 -20.21 9.18
N ILE A 81 -1.11 -19.08 8.81
CA ILE A 81 -1.72 -18.22 7.81
C ILE A 81 -1.51 -18.86 6.44
N ARG A 82 -2.59 -18.90 5.66
CA ARG A 82 -2.61 -19.27 4.26
C ARG A 82 -3.20 -18.13 3.45
N LEU A 83 -2.38 -17.49 2.63
CA LEU A 83 -2.82 -16.46 1.70
C LEU A 83 -3.46 -17.06 0.46
N ILE A 84 -4.53 -16.43 -0.02
CA ILE A 84 -5.24 -16.79 -1.26
C ILE A 84 -5.31 -15.54 -2.14
N GLN A 85 -4.85 -15.67 -3.39
CA GLN A 85 -4.84 -14.55 -4.34
C GLN A 85 -6.24 -14.21 -4.85
N GLY A 86 -6.55 -12.91 -4.87
CA GLY A 86 -7.66 -12.34 -5.59
C GLY A 86 -7.14 -11.30 -6.58
N ASP A 87 -7.00 -11.66 -7.86
CA ASP A 87 -6.63 -10.72 -8.90
C ASP A 87 -7.84 -9.89 -9.31
N ASP A 88 -7.79 -8.59 -9.07
CA ASP A 88 -8.84 -7.65 -9.45
C ASP A 88 -8.71 -7.16 -10.90
N GLU A 89 -7.69 -7.64 -11.63
CA GLU A 89 -7.42 -7.33 -13.04
C GLU A 89 -7.35 -5.81 -13.32
N SER A 90 -7.15 -4.98 -12.28
CA SER A 90 -7.26 -3.51 -12.32
C SER A 90 -8.63 -3.02 -12.83
N THR A 91 -9.69 -3.82 -12.70
CA THR A 91 -11.05 -3.51 -13.18
C THR A 91 -12.11 -3.72 -12.09
N ARG A 92 -13.22 -2.98 -12.18
CA ARG A 92 -14.33 -3.12 -11.23
C ARG A 92 -14.94 -4.53 -11.27
N GLU A 93 -15.13 -5.05 -12.45
CA GLU A 93 -15.69 -6.38 -12.71
C GLU A 93 -14.75 -7.48 -12.22
N GLY A 94 -13.44 -7.35 -12.47
CA GLY A 94 -12.40 -8.24 -11.95
C GLY A 94 -12.39 -8.27 -10.43
N GLY A 95 -12.44 -7.10 -9.79
CA GLY A 95 -12.50 -6.97 -8.33
C GLY A 95 -13.74 -7.63 -7.73
N GLN A 96 -14.92 -7.42 -8.31
CA GLN A 96 -16.16 -8.07 -7.87
C GLN A 96 -16.07 -9.60 -7.99
N LYS A 97 -15.58 -10.11 -9.11
CA LYS A 97 -15.38 -11.55 -9.35
C LYS A 97 -14.38 -12.16 -8.36
N ALA A 98 -13.24 -11.51 -8.18
CA ALA A 98 -12.20 -11.98 -7.27
C ALA A 98 -12.68 -12.05 -5.82
N VAL A 99 -13.32 -10.98 -5.33
CA VAL A 99 -13.84 -10.93 -3.95
C VAL A 99 -14.98 -11.93 -3.75
N THR A 100 -15.89 -12.06 -4.73
CA THR A 100 -16.94 -13.09 -4.66
C THR A 100 -16.33 -14.48 -4.49
N LYS A 101 -15.37 -14.85 -5.36
CA LYS A 101 -14.69 -16.15 -5.30
C LYS A 101 -14.00 -16.39 -3.95
N LEU A 102 -13.23 -15.40 -3.45
CA LEU A 102 -12.54 -15.51 -2.16
C LEU A 102 -13.52 -15.78 -1.02
N ILE A 103 -14.70 -15.14 -1.04
CA ILE A 103 -15.70 -15.27 0.02
C ILE A 103 -16.51 -16.57 -0.11
N THR A 104 -17.02 -16.87 -1.32
CA THR A 104 -17.98 -17.96 -1.51
C THR A 104 -17.33 -19.33 -1.73
N ASP A 105 -16.26 -19.38 -2.51
CA ASP A 105 -15.63 -20.62 -2.92
C ASP A 105 -14.43 -20.98 -2.01
N ASP A 106 -13.52 -20.00 -1.83
CA ASP A 106 -12.31 -20.20 -1.02
C ASP A 106 -12.60 -20.11 0.48
N LYS A 107 -13.71 -19.43 0.86
CA LYS A 107 -14.19 -19.26 2.24
C LYS A 107 -13.12 -18.66 3.14
N VAL A 108 -12.61 -17.50 2.77
CA VAL A 108 -11.62 -16.78 3.55
C VAL A 108 -12.20 -16.25 4.86
N ASP A 109 -11.38 -16.21 5.90
CA ASP A 109 -11.75 -15.70 7.22
C ASP A 109 -11.78 -14.16 7.22
N LEU A 110 -10.88 -13.51 6.45
CA LEU A 110 -10.83 -12.07 6.21
C LEU A 110 -10.11 -11.72 4.92
N LEU A 111 -10.20 -10.44 4.53
CA LEU A 111 -9.56 -9.89 3.35
C LEU A 111 -8.51 -8.83 3.75
N VAL A 112 -7.43 -8.74 2.97
CA VAL A 112 -6.39 -7.69 3.04
C VAL A 112 -6.11 -7.20 1.63
N GLY A 113 -5.73 -5.94 1.45
CA GLY A 113 -5.36 -5.41 0.14
C GLY A 113 -6.33 -4.37 -0.40
N GLY A 114 -6.58 -4.36 -1.73
CA GLY A 114 -7.36 -3.33 -2.39
C GLY A 114 -6.54 -2.07 -2.67
N PHE A 115 -6.25 -1.81 -3.96
CA PHE A 115 -5.39 -0.71 -4.37
C PHE A 115 -6.16 0.44 -5.03
N SER A 116 -6.83 0.21 -6.15
CA SER A 116 -7.59 1.25 -6.82
C SER A 116 -8.88 1.55 -6.08
N SER A 117 -9.10 2.81 -5.66
CA SER A 117 -10.35 3.20 -4.99
C SER A 117 -11.60 2.93 -5.85
N ALA A 118 -11.48 3.04 -7.18
CA ALA A 118 -12.59 2.75 -8.09
C ALA A 118 -12.92 1.25 -8.16
N VAL A 119 -11.90 0.40 -8.04
CA VAL A 119 -12.07 -1.07 -8.04
C VAL A 119 -12.54 -1.54 -6.68
N THR A 120 -11.90 -1.06 -5.60
CA THR A 120 -12.22 -1.45 -4.23
C THR A 120 -13.65 -1.07 -3.87
N SER A 121 -14.09 0.16 -4.15
CA SER A 121 -15.46 0.58 -3.89
C SER A 121 -16.53 -0.22 -4.66
N ALA A 122 -16.16 -0.83 -5.79
CA ALA A 122 -17.10 -1.65 -6.56
C ALA A 122 -17.41 -3.01 -5.93
N HIS A 123 -16.48 -3.57 -5.13
CA HIS A 123 -16.70 -4.86 -4.46
C HIS A 123 -17.04 -4.76 -2.97
N GLU A 124 -17.04 -3.56 -2.39
CA GLU A 124 -17.37 -3.36 -0.97
C GLU A 124 -18.78 -3.84 -0.59
N ALA A 125 -19.76 -3.71 -1.48
CA ALA A 125 -21.11 -4.21 -1.23
C ALA A 125 -21.10 -5.73 -0.98
N ILE A 126 -20.29 -6.49 -1.73
CA ILE A 126 -20.13 -7.94 -1.55
C ILE A 126 -19.52 -8.25 -0.17
N VAL A 127 -18.52 -7.46 0.24
CA VAL A 127 -17.90 -7.57 1.57
C VAL A 127 -18.91 -7.30 2.68
N ALA A 128 -19.68 -6.21 2.55
CA ALA A 128 -20.71 -5.79 3.51
C ALA A 128 -21.81 -6.83 3.68
N GLU A 129 -22.37 -7.34 2.55
CA GLU A 129 -23.41 -8.36 2.55
C GLU A 129 -22.98 -9.66 3.24
N ASN A 130 -21.72 -10.07 3.02
CA ASN A 130 -21.17 -11.29 3.58
C ASN A 130 -20.50 -11.10 4.95
N LYS A 131 -20.45 -9.86 5.45
CA LYS A 131 -19.88 -9.48 6.75
C LYS A 131 -18.46 -10.05 6.95
N VAL A 132 -17.61 -9.91 5.94
CA VAL A 132 -16.21 -10.37 5.98
C VAL A 132 -15.33 -9.19 6.40
N PRO A 133 -14.52 -9.31 7.48
CA PRO A 133 -13.56 -8.25 7.82
C PRO A 133 -12.60 -7.99 6.67
N TYR A 134 -12.39 -6.74 6.32
CA TYR A 134 -11.52 -6.33 5.23
C TYR A 134 -10.61 -5.18 5.66
N ILE A 135 -9.30 -5.39 5.62
CA ILE A 135 -8.29 -4.36 5.84
C ILE A 135 -7.82 -3.86 4.48
N VAL A 136 -8.28 -2.68 4.10
CA VAL A 136 -7.90 -2.03 2.85
C VAL A 136 -6.56 -1.33 3.06
N THR A 137 -5.56 -1.64 2.21
CA THR A 137 -4.16 -1.19 2.42
C THR A 137 -3.63 -0.25 1.33
N GLY A 138 -4.45 0.10 0.33
CA GLY A 138 -4.00 0.94 -0.78
C GLY A 138 -5.04 1.88 -1.38
N ALA A 139 -6.34 1.56 -1.31
CA ALA A 139 -7.40 2.39 -1.87
C ALA A 139 -7.67 3.60 -0.96
N SER A 140 -7.12 4.76 -1.27
CA SER A 140 -7.03 5.92 -0.39
C SER A 140 -8.25 6.87 -0.39
N SER A 141 -9.26 6.65 -1.24
CA SER A 141 -10.45 7.52 -1.21
C SER A 141 -11.23 7.36 0.10
N PRO A 142 -11.65 8.46 0.77
CA PRO A 142 -12.51 8.39 1.96
C PRO A 142 -13.82 7.63 1.75
N ILE A 143 -14.28 7.50 0.51
CA ILE A 143 -15.49 6.72 0.19
C ILE A 143 -15.40 5.27 0.68
N ILE A 144 -14.20 4.71 0.81
CA ILE A 144 -13.95 3.31 1.24
C ILE A 144 -14.59 3.02 2.60
N THR A 145 -14.53 3.95 3.54
CA THR A 145 -15.06 3.77 4.90
C THR A 145 -16.21 4.71 5.25
N ARG A 146 -16.45 5.75 4.42
CA ARG A 146 -17.39 6.84 4.76
C ARG A 146 -18.66 6.86 3.91
N ARG A 147 -18.86 5.89 3.01
CA ARG A 147 -20.11 5.78 2.24
C ARG A 147 -21.27 5.35 3.13
N THR A 148 -22.49 5.80 2.79
CA THR A 148 -23.70 5.61 3.61
C THR A 148 -24.73 4.69 2.98
N ASP A 149 -24.47 4.22 1.75
CA ASP A 149 -25.38 3.36 0.99
C ASP A 149 -25.19 1.87 1.27
N ILE A 150 -24.09 1.50 1.94
CA ILE A 150 -23.79 0.14 2.43
C ILE A 150 -23.29 0.18 3.88
N ASP A 151 -23.31 -0.99 4.55
CA ASP A 151 -22.71 -1.16 5.87
C ASP A 151 -21.19 -1.36 5.75
N THR A 152 -20.41 -0.28 5.96
CA THR A 152 -18.94 -0.33 5.96
C THR A 152 -18.33 -0.79 7.27
N SER A 153 -19.10 -1.22 8.27
CA SER A 153 -18.60 -1.56 9.61
C SER A 153 -17.57 -2.69 9.65
N TYR A 154 -17.51 -3.52 8.61
CA TYR A 154 -16.52 -4.58 8.42
C TYR A 154 -15.28 -4.15 7.62
N ILE A 155 -15.21 -2.89 7.16
CA ILE A 155 -14.13 -2.36 6.35
C ILE A 155 -13.25 -1.46 7.22
N PHE A 156 -11.96 -1.75 7.24
CA PHE A 156 -10.91 -1.04 7.97
C PHE A 156 -9.90 -0.50 6.98
N HIS A 157 -9.40 0.70 7.20
CA HIS A 157 -8.55 1.40 6.24
C HIS A 157 -7.15 1.63 6.82
N HIS A 158 -6.21 0.78 6.43
CA HIS A 158 -4.79 0.89 6.77
C HIS A 158 -4.02 1.51 5.60
N CYS A 159 -4.37 2.74 5.28
CA CYS A 159 -3.81 3.57 4.24
C CYS A 159 -4.18 5.03 4.57
N PRO A 160 -3.34 6.03 4.34
CA PRO A 160 -3.77 7.43 4.41
C PRO A 160 -4.89 7.71 3.42
N THR A 161 -5.71 8.69 3.75
CA THR A 161 -6.77 9.12 2.85
C THR A 161 -6.26 10.16 1.85
N THR A 162 -7.01 10.38 0.77
CA THR A 162 -6.73 11.48 -0.17
C THR A 162 -6.78 12.84 0.51
N ASP A 163 -7.51 12.96 1.63
CA ASP A 163 -7.51 14.19 2.45
C ASP A 163 -6.13 14.41 3.08
N ASP A 164 -5.52 13.35 3.64
CA ASP A 164 -4.18 13.40 4.24
C ASP A 164 -3.13 13.77 3.18
N TYR A 165 -3.20 13.20 1.97
CA TYR A 165 -2.28 13.52 0.86
C TYR A 165 -2.38 14.96 0.39
N GLY A 166 -3.60 15.42 0.12
CA GLY A 166 -3.82 16.78 -0.32
C GLY A 166 -3.35 17.80 0.72
N GLU A 167 -3.61 17.55 2.00
CA GLU A 167 -3.19 18.44 3.09
C GLU A 167 -1.66 18.49 3.23
N GLN A 168 -1.02 17.33 3.32
CA GLN A 168 0.41 17.22 3.56
C GLN A 168 1.24 17.86 2.43
N THR A 169 0.88 17.56 1.18
CA THR A 169 1.60 18.07 0.02
C THR A 169 1.51 19.59 -0.10
N VAL A 170 0.32 20.19 0.07
CA VAL A 170 0.20 21.65 -0.07
C VAL A 170 0.83 22.40 1.11
N LEU A 171 0.85 21.80 2.31
CA LEU A 171 1.60 22.36 3.44
C LEU A 171 3.11 22.37 3.16
N PHE A 172 3.67 21.30 2.61
CA PHE A 172 5.06 21.29 2.17
C PHE A 172 5.34 22.36 1.10
N VAL A 173 4.46 22.47 0.12
CA VAL A 173 4.61 23.49 -0.95
C VAL A 173 4.61 24.89 -0.36
N ASP A 174 3.73 25.19 0.58
CA ASP A 174 3.67 26.52 1.20
C ASP A 174 4.82 26.81 2.15
N GLN A 175 5.23 25.83 2.95
CA GLN A 175 6.22 25.99 4.01
C GLN A 175 7.67 25.88 3.51
N VAL A 176 7.93 25.10 2.46
CA VAL A 176 9.28 24.78 2.00
C VAL A 176 9.53 25.26 0.56
N LEU A 177 8.70 24.82 -0.40
CA LEU A 177 8.93 25.12 -1.81
C LEU A 177 8.73 26.59 -2.12
N ARG A 178 7.63 27.20 -1.68
CA ARG A 178 7.32 28.61 -1.93
C ARG A 178 8.40 29.56 -1.42
N PRO A 179 8.85 29.48 -0.14
CA PRO A 179 9.93 30.33 0.34
C PRO A 179 11.23 30.13 -0.43
N ALA A 180 11.59 28.90 -0.79
CA ALA A 180 12.80 28.62 -1.57
C ALA A 180 12.75 29.23 -2.96
N VAL A 181 11.60 29.16 -3.65
CA VAL A 181 11.39 29.79 -4.96
C VAL A 181 11.47 31.31 -4.84
N ASN A 182 10.73 31.90 -3.91
CA ASN A 182 10.65 33.36 -3.78
C ASN A 182 12.03 33.96 -3.41
N ALA A 183 12.75 33.33 -2.48
CA ALA A 183 14.09 33.78 -2.11
C ALA A 183 15.09 33.68 -3.27
N ARG A 184 15.14 32.56 -4.02
CA ARG A 184 16.10 32.36 -5.11
C ARG A 184 15.90 33.34 -6.24
N PHE A 185 14.66 33.71 -6.56
CA PHE A 185 14.35 34.59 -7.68
C PHE A 185 14.06 36.02 -7.25
N ASN A 186 14.35 36.37 -6.00
CA ASN A 186 14.13 37.70 -5.41
C ASN A 186 12.69 38.19 -5.62
N LEU A 187 11.71 37.30 -5.39
CA LEU A 187 10.28 37.58 -5.50
C LEU A 187 9.71 37.99 -4.14
N SER A 188 8.54 38.62 -4.14
CA SER A 188 7.85 38.93 -2.88
C SER A 188 7.53 37.67 -2.09
N ASP A 189 7.70 37.73 -0.76
CA ASP A 189 7.29 36.65 0.15
C ASP A 189 5.78 36.35 0.09
N ASP A 190 4.99 37.30 -0.38
CA ASP A 190 3.55 37.16 -0.58
C ASP A 190 3.17 36.57 -1.95
N ARG A 191 4.15 36.36 -2.83
CA ARG A 191 3.86 35.76 -4.14
C ARG A 191 3.34 34.33 -3.95
N PRO A 192 2.11 34.06 -4.47
CA PRO A 192 1.56 32.73 -4.38
C PRO A 192 2.29 31.76 -5.34
N ILE A 193 2.35 30.48 -4.96
CA ILE A 193 2.74 29.40 -5.87
C ILE A 193 1.62 29.14 -6.87
N ARG A 194 2.01 28.93 -8.11
CA ARG A 194 1.15 28.55 -9.24
C ARG A 194 1.14 27.04 -9.36
N LEU A 195 0.07 26.40 -8.90
CA LEU A 195 -0.08 24.94 -8.88
C LEU A 195 -0.90 24.48 -10.08
N ALA A 196 -0.41 23.48 -10.82
CA ALA A 196 -1.20 22.72 -11.77
C ALA A 196 -1.50 21.32 -11.20
N ILE A 197 -2.72 20.85 -11.34
CA ILE A 197 -3.17 19.52 -10.92
C ILE A 197 -3.48 18.70 -12.16
N VAL A 198 -2.89 17.50 -12.26
CA VAL A 198 -3.19 16.51 -13.29
C VAL A 198 -3.66 15.25 -12.57
N TYR A 199 -4.91 14.84 -12.73
CA TYR A 199 -5.48 13.82 -11.87
C TYR A 199 -6.24 12.74 -12.64
N GLN A 200 -6.16 11.52 -12.15
CA GLN A 200 -6.92 10.40 -12.65
C GLN A 200 -8.43 10.67 -12.45
N ASP A 201 -9.26 10.51 -13.50
CA ASP A 201 -10.72 10.62 -13.43
C ASP A 201 -11.34 9.43 -12.69
N SER A 202 -11.10 9.37 -11.40
CA SER A 202 -11.52 8.31 -10.48
C SER A 202 -11.81 8.89 -9.09
N PRO A 203 -12.43 8.13 -8.17
CA PRO A 203 -12.60 8.57 -6.78
C PRO A 203 -11.29 8.95 -6.10
N TYR A 204 -10.19 8.26 -6.43
CA TYR A 204 -8.85 8.60 -5.93
C TYR A 204 -8.38 9.98 -6.43
N GLY A 205 -8.25 10.15 -7.74
CA GLY A 205 -7.72 11.41 -8.29
C GLY A 205 -8.58 12.63 -7.98
N LYS A 206 -9.92 12.48 -8.01
CA LYS A 206 -10.88 13.53 -7.60
C LYS A 206 -10.78 13.83 -6.10
N GLY A 207 -10.56 12.82 -5.28
CA GLY A 207 -10.35 12.99 -3.84
C GLY A 207 -9.12 13.86 -3.56
N VAL A 208 -7.98 13.55 -4.17
CA VAL A 208 -6.74 14.35 -4.05
C VAL A 208 -6.97 15.78 -4.54
N GLN A 209 -7.55 15.97 -5.73
CA GLN A 209 -7.83 17.29 -6.29
C GLN A 209 -8.74 18.11 -5.36
N SER A 210 -9.80 17.51 -4.81
CA SER A 210 -10.69 18.15 -3.87
C SER A 210 -10.00 18.52 -2.55
N ALA A 211 -9.19 17.61 -2.00
CA ALA A 211 -8.46 17.84 -0.76
C ALA A 211 -7.46 19.00 -0.87
N ILE A 212 -6.73 19.09 -2.00
CA ILE A 212 -5.84 20.22 -2.30
C ILE A 212 -6.62 21.53 -2.26
N ASN A 213 -7.75 21.62 -2.99
CA ASN A 213 -8.58 22.80 -3.05
C ASN A 213 -9.11 23.21 -1.66
N MET A 214 -9.63 22.24 -0.92
CA MET A 214 -10.17 22.48 0.44
C MET A 214 -9.07 22.94 1.40
N THR A 215 -7.89 22.34 1.35
CA THR A 215 -6.79 22.70 2.25
C THR A 215 -6.25 24.09 1.96
N ILE A 216 -6.08 24.47 0.68
CA ILE A 216 -5.67 25.81 0.30
C ILE A 216 -6.65 26.85 0.87
N GLN A 217 -7.95 26.60 0.77
CA GLN A 217 -8.99 27.50 1.30
C GLN A 217 -9.03 27.51 2.83
N LYS A 218 -9.02 26.33 3.47
CA LYS A 218 -9.10 26.17 4.93
C LYS A 218 -7.97 26.90 5.66
N HIS A 219 -6.76 26.81 5.13
CA HIS A 219 -5.56 27.40 5.74
C HIS A 219 -5.14 28.73 5.11
N ASN A 220 -5.92 29.24 4.15
CA ASN A 220 -5.61 30.48 3.41
C ASN A 220 -4.17 30.48 2.86
N LEU A 221 -3.75 29.34 2.27
CA LEU A 221 -2.39 29.17 1.78
C LEU A 221 -2.12 30.07 0.58
N LYS A 222 -0.87 30.53 0.43
CA LYS A 222 -0.46 31.38 -0.68
C LYS A 222 -0.22 30.55 -1.95
N MET A 223 -1.31 30.00 -2.50
CA MET A 223 -1.33 29.19 -3.73
C MET A 223 -2.51 29.58 -4.61
N ILE A 224 -2.29 29.48 -5.92
CA ILE A 224 -3.34 29.59 -6.94
C ILE A 224 -3.29 28.38 -7.86
N ILE A 225 -4.43 27.75 -8.11
CA ILE A 225 -4.54 26.68 -9.08
C ILE A 225 -4.66 27.30 -10.48
N VAL A 226 -3.69 27.02 -11.35
CA VAL A 226 -3.61 27.62 -12.69
C VAL A 226 -4.04 26.67 -13.80
N SER A 227 -4.13 25.37 -13.50
CA SER A 227 -4.63 24.35 -14.42
C SER A 227 -5.10 23.12 -13.65
N GLU A 228 -6.21 22.55 -14.08
CA GLU A 228 -6.72 21.25 -13.62
C GLU A 228 -7.05 20.41 -14.85
N GLN A 229 -6.43 19.23 -14.95
CA GLN A 229 -6.58 18.34 -16.09
C GLN A 229 -6.85 16.92 -15.62
N ALA A 230 -7.97 16.36 -16.05
CA ALA A 230 -8.31 14.96 -15.76
C ALA A 230 -7.82 14.03 -16.88
N PHE A 231 -7.44 12.81 -16.52
CA PHE A 231 -7.08 11.74 -17.46
C PHE A 231 -7.72 10.41 -17.04
N ARG A 232 -7.80 9.46 -17.98
CA ARG A 232 -8.35 8.12 -17.67
C ARG A 232 -7.28 7.21 -17.12
N MET A 233 -7.66 6.33 -16.20
CA MET A 233 -6.76 5.28 -15.69
C MET A 233 -6.21 4.45 -16.86
N GLY A 234 -4.89 4.20 -16.84
CA GLY A 234 -4.18 3.48 -17.89
C GLY A 234 -3.76 4.36 -19.07
N GLU A 235 -3.88 5.69 -18.97
CA GLU A 235 -3.36 6.62 -19.98
C GLU A 235 -1.84 6.51 -20.07
N THR A 236 -1.31 6.60 -21.30
CA THR A 236 0.13 6.47 -21.58
C THR A 236 0.71 7.62 -22.36
N ASP A 237 -0.12 8.49 -22.93
CA ASP A 237 0.32 9.67 -23.70
C ASP A 237 -0.21 10.98 -23.10
N PHE A 238 0.61 11.64 -22.33
CA PHE A 238 0.28 12.87 -21.63
C PHE A 238 0.73 14.16 -22.35
N ARG A 239 1.33 14.09 -23.54
CA ARG A 239 1.93 15.25 -24.23
C ARG A 239 0.93 16.37 -24.46
N THR A 240 -0.30 16.07 -24.83
CA THR A 240 -1.36 17.08 -25.03
C THR A 240 -1.73 17.76 -23.72
N ILE A 241 -1.97 16.99 -22.66
CA ILE A 241 -2.29 17.50 -21.32
C ILE A 241 -1.12 18.37 -20.82
N LEU A 242 0.10 17.86 -20.90
CA LEU A 242 1.31 18.56 -20.43
C LEU A 242 1.60 19.84 -21.22
N THR A 243 1.29 19.86 -22.51
CA THR A 243 1.39 21.10 -23.33
C THR A 243 0.41 22.16 -22.84
N SER A 244 -0.83 21.78 -22.55
CA SER A 244 -1.83 22.66 -21.95
C SER A 244 -1.41 23.17 -20.57
N VAL A 245 -0.91 22.28 -19.72
CA VAL A 245 -0.38 22.62 -18.39
C VAL A 245 0.79 23.60 -18.50
N LYS A 246 1.73 23.35 -19.42
CA LYS A 246 2.87 24.26 -19.66
C LYS A 246 2.43 25.66 -20.05
N ALA A 247 1.39 25.78 -20.89
CA ALA A 247 0.83 27.05 -21.30
C ALA A 247 0.24 27.87 -20.13
N ALA A 248 -0.24 27.18 -19.06
CA ALA A 248 -0.72 27.83 -17.83
C ALA A 248 0.43 28.34 -16.95
N LYS A 249 1.70 28.08 -17.30
CA LYS A 249 2.89 28.51 -16.58
C LYS A 249 2.87 28.19 -15.08
N PRO A 250 2.79 26.93 -14.66
CA PRO A 250 2.83 26.54 -13.26
C PRO A 250 4.25 26.64 -12.68
N ASP A 251 4.33 26.88 -11.38
CA ASP A 251 5.55 26.69 -10.58
C ASP A 251 5.80 25.23 -10.26
N VAL A 252 4.71 24.47 -10.04
CA VAL A 252 4.75 23.08 -9.63
C VAL A 252 3.56 22.34 -10.22
N ILE A 253 3.75 21.08 -10.54
CA ILE A 253 2.69 20.18 -11.04
C ILE A 253 2.49 19.07 -10.03
N TYR A 254 1.23 18.83 -9.67
CA TYR A 254 0.84 17.69 -8.82
C TYR A 254 0.05 16.68 -9.65
N PRO A 255 0.67 15.62 -10.14
CA PRO A 255 -0.03 14.47 -10.69
C PRO A 255 -0.59 13.59 -9.58
N ALA A 256 -1.91 13.38 -9.55
CA ALA A 256 -2.55 12.33 -8.78
C ALA A 256 -2.70 11.10 -9.71
N ALA A 257 -1.65 10.30 -9.80
CA ALA A 257 -1.47 9.24 -10.79
C ALA A 257 -0.83 8.00 -10.15
N PHE A 258 -1.17 6.82 -10.66
CA PHE A 258 -0.49 5.58 -10.29
C PHE A 258 0.88 5.47 -10.96
N LEU A 259 1.69 4.53 -10.51
CA LEU A 259 3.07 4.34 -10.96
C LEU A 259 3.22 4.32 -12.49
N ASN A 260 2.41 3.50 -13.17
CA ASN A 260 2.49 3.34 -14.63
C ASN A 260 2.05 4.59 -15.44
N GLU A 261 1.37 5.53 -14.79
CA GLU A 261 0.94 6.82 -15.34
C GLU A 261 1.91 7.93 -14.95
N GLN A 262 2.44 7.89 -13.73
CA GLN A 262 3.40 8.88 -13.22
C GLN A 262 4.71 8.86 -14.02
N ILE A 263 5.20 7.67 -14.39
CA ILE A 263 6.42 7.54 -15.20
C ILE A 263 6.29 8.31 -16.52
N PRO A 264 5.30 8.07 -17.39
CA PRO A 264 5.15 8.84 -18.62
C PRO A 264 4.82 10.32 -18.38
N LEU A 265 4.07 10.68 -17.33
CA LEU A 265 3.84 12.08 -16.96
C LEU A 265 5.17 12.83 -16.76
N VAL A 266 6.06 12.30 -15.94
CA VAL A 266 7.36 12.92 -15.67
C VAL A 266 8.25 12.88 -16.89
N THR A 267 8.42 11.71 -17.54
CA THR A 267 9.37 11.55 -18.65
C THR A 267 8.96 12.35 -19.88
N GLN A 268 7.68 12.32 -20.28
CA GLN A 268 7.18 13.11 -21.41
C GLN A 268 7.19 14.61 -21.09
N GLY A 269 6.86 14.98 -19.84
CA GLY A 269 6.92 16.37 -19.41
C GLY A 269 8.32 16.97 -19.56
N ARG A 270 9.33 16.24 -19.13
CA ARG A 270 10.73 16.65 -19.22
C ARG A 270 11.28 16.57 -20.65
N ARG A 271 11.20 15.38 -21.25
CA ARG A 271 11.84 15.06 -22.53
C ARG A 271 11.11 15.67 -23.71
N ASP A 272 9.79 15.49 -23.79
CA ASP A 272 9.02 15.78 -25.02
C ASP A 272 8.43 17.20 -24.99
N VAL A 273 7.92 17.63 -23.84
CA VAL A 273 7.31 18.95 -23.67
C VAL A 273 8.34 20.02 -23.21
N GLY A 274 9.45 19.59 -22.62
CA GLY A 274 10.50 20.49 -22.15
C GLY A 274 10.03 21.35 -20.97
N MET A 275 9.44 20.77 -19.96
CA MET A 275 8.95 21.47 -18.77
C MET A 275 10.08 21.67 -17.77
N ASN A 276 10.30 22.91 -17.34
CA ASN A 276 11.26 23.29 -16.29
C ASN A 276 10.54 23.49 -14.93
N THR A 277 9.60 22.62 -14.62
CA THR A 277 8.70 22.69 -13.46
C THR A 277 8.93 21.48 -12.57
N ILE A 278 8.87 21.63 -11.25
CA ILE A 278 8.95 20.48 -10.33
C ILE A 278 7.66 19.65 -10.43
N PHE A 279 7.83 18.34 -10.57
CA PHE A 279 6.75 17.38 -10.47
C PHE A 279 6.65 16.89 -9.02
N LEU A 280 5.46 16.95 -8.47
CA LEU A 280 5.09 16.26 -7.25
C LEU A 280 4.63 14.85 -7.58
N SER A 281 4.44 14.01 -6.58
CA SER A 281 3.91 12.66 -6.72
C SER A 281 3.24 12.24 -5.43
N VAL A 282 2.27 11.35 -5.54
CA VAL A 282 1.68 10.69 -4.39
C VAL A 282 2.52 9.49 -3.96
N GLU A 283 2.30 9.02 -2.76
CA GLU A 283 3.06 7.95 -2.10
C GLU A 283 3.15 6.64 -2.88
N CYS A 284 2.09 6.24 -3.60
CA CYS A 284 2.05 4.95 -4.33
C CYS A 284 3.14 4.83 -5.40
N ASN A 285 3.89 5.88 -5.63
CA ASN A 285 5.03 5.93 -6.54
C ASN A 285 6.38 5.76 -5.82
N ASP A 286 6.43 5.57 -4.49
CA ASP A 286 7.64 5.19 -3.80
C ASP A 286 7.93 3.68 -3.99
N ASP A 287 8.51 3.38 -5.13
CA ASP A 287 8.70 2.03 -5.65
C ASP A 287 9.96 1.97 -6.51
N PRO A 288 10.77 0.90 -6.41
CA PRO A 288 11.97 0.72 -7.23
C PRO A 288 11.73 0.83 -8.73
N ASP A 289 10.59 0.33 -9.22
CA ASP A 289 10.26 0.38 -10.65
C ASP A 289 9.93 1.82 -11.11
N TYR A 290 9.39 2.66 -10.23
CA TYR A 290 9.21 4.08 -10.51
C TYR A 290 10.56 4.79 -10.71
N TYR A 291 11.51 4.61 -9.78
CA TYR A 291 12.82 5.24 -9.87
C TYR A 291 13.58 4.84 -11.13
N LYS A 292 13.54 3.55 -11.44
CA LYS A 292 14.10 3.02 -12.68
C LYS A 292 13.38 3.58 -13.92
N GLY A 293 12.05 3.65 -13.88
CA GLY A 293 11.22 4.10 -14.99
C GLY A 293 11.39 5.57 -15.33
N VAL A 294 11.49 6.45 -14.34
CA VAL A 294 11.70 7.89 -14.57
C VAL A 294 13.16 8.22 -14.89
N GLY A 295 14.12 7.42 -14.40
CA GLY A 295 15.56 7.64 -14.62
C GLY A 295 15.95 9.08 -14.28
N SER A 296 16.87 9.65 -15.04
CA SER A 296 17.36 11.03 -14.83
C SER A 296 16.27 12.11 -14.97
N TYR A 297 15.15 11.83 -15.64
CA TYR A 297 14.04 12.77 -15.72
C TYR A 297 13.29 12.96 -14.40
N GLY A 298 13.38 11.98 -13.50
CA GLY A 298 12.80 12.05 -12.15
C GLY A 298 13.61 12.88 -11.16
N GLU A 299 14.85 13.27 -11.50
CA GLU A 299 15.68 14.04 -10.57
C GLU A 299 15.00 15.36 -10.15
N TYR A 300 15.07 15.67 -8.86
CA TYR A 300 14.40 16.78 -8.18
C TYR A 300 12.87 16.72 -8.15
N SER A 301 12.25 15.66 -8.62
CA SER A 301 10.83 15.42 -8.32
C SER A 301 10.65 15.23 -6.82
N ILE A 302 9.48 15.59 -6.33
CA ILE A 302 9.10 15.45 -4.91
C ILE A 302 8.02 14.40 -4.84
N GLN A 303 8.10 13.51 -3.85
CA GLN A 303 7.03 12.57 -3.57
C GLN A 303 6.67 12.57 -2.09
N GLU A 304 5.43 12.30 -1.81
CA GLU A 304 4.96 12.00 -0.48
C GLU A 304 5.19 10.52 -0.19
N SER A 305 5.56 10.18 1.03
CA SER A 305 5.76 8.78 1.41
C SER A 305 5.53 8.56 2.90
N ARG A 306 5.49 7.28 3.29
CA ARG A 306 5.53 6.78 4.67
C ARG A 306 6.47 5.58 4.81
N PHE A 307 6.89 4.99 3.71
CA PHE A 307 7.90 3.95 3.64
C PHE A 307 8.66 4.08 2.33
N SER A 308 9.98 4.00 2.40
CA SER A 308 10.82 3.89 1.22
C SER A 308 11.81 2.73 1.33
N PRO A 309 12.07 1.99 0.24
CA PRO A 309 13.12 0.98 0.25
C PRO A 309 14.52 1.57 0.43
N TYR A 310 14.73 2.86 0.15
CA TYR A 310 16.03 3.50 0.14
C TYR A 310 16.27 4.49 1.29
N THR A 311 15.21 5.07 1.84
CA THR A 311 15.26 5.88 3.05
C THR A 311 14.68 5.10 4.22
N MET A 312 14.94 5.54 5.42
CA MET A 312 14.29 5.02 6.61
C MET A 312 14.17 6.13 7.62
N PRO A 313 12.95 6.46 8.03
CA PRO A 313 12.74 7.39 9.13
C PRO A 313 13.54 6.94 10.36
N VAL A 314 14.17 7.89 11.02
CA VAL A 314 14.92 7.62 12.24
C VAL A 314 13.95 7.21 13.35
N GLY A 315 14.25 6.13 14.09
CA GLY A 315 13.44 5.74 15.23
C GLY A 315 13.22 4.24 15.37
N LYS A 316 12.16 3.87 16.06
CA LYS A 316 11.88 2.49 16.46
C LYS A 316 11.63 1.53 15.28
N ILE A 317 11.13 2.04 14.16
CA ILE A 317 10.81 1.23 12.99
C ILE A 317 12.03 0.87 12.13
N ALA A 318 13.16 1.57 12.27
CA ALA A 318 14.32 1.40 11.40
C ALA A 318 14.82 -0.05 11.31
N THR A 319 14.89 -0.75 12.45
CA THR A 319 15.35 -2.15 12.50
C THR A 319 14.32 -3.08 11.82
N ALA A 320 13.03 -2.91 12.09
CA ALA A 320 11.98 -3.75 11.52
C ALA A 320 11.84 -3.51 10.00
N ALA A 321 11.90 -2.26 9.56
CA ALA A 321 11.88 -1.92 8.13
C ALA A 321 13.09 -2.50 7.38
N SER A 322 14.28 -2.50 8.01
CA SER A 322 15.47 -3.17 7.44
C SER A 322 15.29 -4.68 7.34
N ALA A 323 14.72 -5.31 8.37
CA ALA A 323 14.44 -6.75 8.37
C ALA A 323 13.46 -7.11 7.25
N PHE A 324 12.35 -6.39 7.13
CA PHE A 324 11.37 -6.57 6.06
C PHE A 324 12.00 -6.45 4.67
N LYS A 325 12.76 -5.37 4.41
CA LYS A 325 13.47 -5.19 3.13
C LYS A 325 14.41 -6.35 2.81
N ASN A 326 15.13 -6.85 3.80
CA ASN A 326 16.05 -7.99 3.61
C ASN A 326 15.31 -9.30 3.37
N SER A 327 14.22 -9.56 4.09
CA SER A 327 13.35 -10.73 3.86
C SER A 327 12.78 -10.71 2.45
N PHE A 328 12.24 -9.56 2.03
CA PHE A 328 11.71 -9.36 0.68
C PHE A 328 12.78 -9.59 -0.39
N LYS A 329 13.96 -8.94 -0.25
CA LYS A 329 15.08 -9.08 -1.19
C LYS A 329 15.56 -10.52 -1.29
N THR A 330 15.65 -11.22 -0.18
CA THR A 330 16.09 -12.63 -0.14
C THR A 330 15.11 -13.53 -0.92
N LYS A 331 13.81 -13.26 -0.79
CA LYS A 331 12.76 -14.08 -1.42
C LYS A 331 12.53 -13.73 -2.90
N TRP A 332 12.56 -12.44 -3.25
CA TRP A 332 12.12 -11.94 -4.55
C TRP A 332 13.22 -11.29 -5.40
N GLY A 333 14.40 -11.06 -4.85
CA GLY A 333 15.58 -10.51 -5.55
C GLY A 333 15.60 -8.98 -5.69
N GLY A 334 14.48 -8.28 -5.40
CA GLY A 334 14.35 -6.82 -5.43
C GLY A 334 14.06 -6.22 -4.06
N PHE A 335 13.67 -4.96 -4.03
CA PHE A 335 13.17 -4.29 -2.84
C PHE A 335 11.66 -4.08 -2.94
N PRO A 336 10.92 -4.04 -1.80
CA PRO A 336 9.50 -3.72 -1.80
C PRO A 336 9.27 -2.24 -2.09
N GLY A 337 8.10 -1.93 -2.63
CA GLY A 337 7.54 -0.59 -2.66
C GLY A 337 6.71 -0.27 -1.42
N MET A 338 6.24 0.97 -1.33
CA MET A 338 5.46 1.47 -0.21
C MET A 338 4.09 0.77 -0.09
N MET A 339 3.42 0.44 -1.20
CA MET A 339 2.12 -0.27 -1.16
C MET A 339 2.26 -1.70 -0.62
N GLY A 340 3.39 -2.35 -0.89
CA GLY A 340 3.74 -3.62 -0.29
C GLY A 340 3.92 -3.52 1.21
N ALA A 341 4.57 -2.46 1.70
CA ALA A 341 4.77 -2.23 3.13
C ALA A 341 3.44 -2.19 3.89
N SER A 342 2.46 -1.42 3.43
CA SER A 342 1.14 -1.37 4.06
C SER A 342 0.40 -2.70 4.02
N THR A 343 0.57 -3.48 2.94
CA THR A 343 -0.06 -4.80 2.84
C THR A 343 0.60 -5.81 3.78
N TYR A 344 1.91 -5.74 3.96
CA TYR A 344 2.63 -6.49 4.99
C TYR A 344 2.08 -6.18 6.38
N GLU A 345 1.93 -4.91 6.75
CA GLU A 345 1.34 -4.49 8.03
C GLU A 345 -0.13 -4.92 8.17
N GLY A 346 -0.90 -4.88 7.08
CA GLY A 346 -2.28 -5.37 7.04
C GLY A 346 -2.40 -6.86 7.41
N VAL A 347 -1.47 -7.70 6.98
CA VAL A 347 -1.43 -9.13 7.38
C VAL A 347 -1.11 -9.28 8.87
N TYR A 348 -0.19 -8.46 9.42
CA TYR A 348 0.09 -8.44 10.85
C TYR A 348 -1.10 -7.95 11.67
N ALA A 349 -1.80 -6.93 11.20
CA ALA A 349 -3.02 -6.44 11.85
C ALA A 349 -4.14 -7.49 11.86
N ALA A 350 -4.30 -8.24 10.77
CA ALA A 350 -5.21 -9.37 10.69
C ALA A 350 -4.85 -10.48 11.70
N ALA A 351 -3.58 -10.85 11.78
CA ALA A 351 -3.08 -11.85 12.73
C ALA A 351 -3.33 -11.42 14.18
N ALA A 352 -3.02 -10.18 14.53
CA ALA A 352 -3.23 -9.64 15.87
C ALA A 352 -4.71 -9.60 16.27
N ALA A 353 -5.60 -9.24 15.33
CA ALA A 353 -7.04 -9.24 15.59
C ALA A 353 -7.61 -10.64 15.83
N ILE A 354 -7.14 -11.65 15.08
CA ILE A 354 -7.54 -13.05 15.27
C ILE A 354 -7.02 -13.56 16.62
N GLU A 355 -5.77 -13.28 16.97
CA GLU A 355 -5.21 -13.66 18.27
C GLU A 355 -5.97 -13.01 19.42
N GLN A 356 -6.26 -11.71 19.31
CA GLN A 356 -7.02 -10.96 20.31
C GLN A 356 -8.47 -11.44 20.45
N SER A 357 -9.15 -11.75 19.34
CA SER A 357 -10.52 -12.30 19.36
C SER A 357 -10.55 -13.72 19.91
N GLY A 358 -9.48 -14.48 19.71
CA GLY A 358 -9.37 -15.91 20.05
C GLY A 358 -10.24 -16.83 19.20
N THR A 359 -10.84 -16.34 18.10
CA THR A 359 -11.76 -17.06 17.24
C THR A 359 -11.60 -16.63 15.78
N LEU A 360 -12.17 -17.43 14.86
CA LEU A 360 -12.31 -17.07 13.43
C LEU A 360 -13.73 -16.55 13.11
N GLU A 361 -14.57 -16.33 14.12
CA GLU A 361 -15.89 -15.78 13.92
C GLU A 361 -15.77 -14.33 13.44
N LYS A 362 -16.36 -14.02 12.28
CA LYS A 362 -16.15 -12.78 11.55
C LYS A 362 -16.51 -11.51 12.32
N SER A 363 -17.59 -11.55 13.10
CA SER A 363 -18.00 -10.39 13.90
C SER A 363 -17.04 -10.15 15.07
N ALA A 364 -16.54 -11.19 15.70
CA ALA A 364 -15.57 -11.09 16.78
C ALA A 364 -14.21 -10.57 16.27
N VAL A 365 -13.77 -11.04 15.10
CA VAL A 365 -12.56 -10.53 14.44
C VAL A 365 -12.72 -9.05 14.07
N LYS A 366 -13.87 -8.65 13.50
CA LYS A 366 -14.19 -7.25 13.23
C LYS A 366 -14.14 -6.39 14.49
N ASP A 367 -14.73 -6.85 15.60
CA ASP A 367 -14.72 -6.11 16.87
C ASP A 367 -13.31 -6.03 17.47
N ALA A 368 -12.48 -7.06 17.28
CA ALA A 368 -11.09 -7.05 17.68
C ALA A 368 -10.27 -6.07 16.82
N LEU A 369 -10.47 -6.02 15.49
CA LEU A 369 -9.84 -5.03 14.61
C LEU A 369 -10.09 -3.60 15.08
N GLY A 370 -11.32 -3.27 15.50
CA GLY A 370 -11.64 -1.95 16.04
C GLY A 370 -10.93 -1.61 17.37
N LYS A 371 -10.24 -2.56 17.98
CA LYS A 371 -9.56 -2.41 19.28
C LYS A 371 -8.07 -2.72 19.23
N VAL A 372 -7.51 -3.12 18.08
CA VAL A 372 -6.09 -3.41 17.97
C VAL A 372 -5.25 -2.20 18.36
N ARG A 373 -4.15 -2.45 19.03
CA ARG A 373 -3.11 -1.48 19.37
C ARG A 373 -1.75 -2.15 19.19
N ILE A 374 -1.26 -2.09 17.96
CA ILE A 374 0.00 -2.73 17.58
C ILE A 374 1.05 -1.62 17.53
N PRO A 375 2.21 -1.73 18.22
CA PRO A 375 3.31 -0.82 18.00
C PRO A 375 3.62 -0.69 16.51
N GLU A 376 3.90 0.51 16.03
CA GLU A 376 4.31 0.73 14.63
C GLU A 376 5.37 -0.30 14.21
N LEU A 377 5.19 -0.89 13.02
CA LEU A 377 6.07 -1.97 12.55
C LEU A 377 7.15 -1.43 11.62
N ILE A 378 6.75 -1.03 10.40
CA ILE A 378 7.69 -0.58 9.35
C ILE A 378 7.29 0.76 8.74
N GLU A 379 6.07 1.22 8.99
CA GLU A 379 5.56 2.54 8.61
C GLU A 379 5.39 3.41 9.85
N PRO A 380 5.78 4.70 9.84
CA PRO A 380 5.63 5.58 11.00
C PRO A 380 4.16 5.97 11.20
N MET A 381 3.67 5.78 12.42
CA MET A 381 2.32 6.15 12.82
C MET A 381 2.32 7.44 13.64
N GLN A 382 1.28 8.29 13.53
CA GLN A 382 1.22 9.56 14.28
C GLN A 382 1.36 9.36 15.79
N ASP A 383 0.74 8.30 16.33
CA ASP A 383 0.78 7.98 17.76
C ASP A 383 1.72 6.81 18.09
N GLY A 384 2.57 6.40 17.15
CA GLY A 384 3.48 5.26 17.29
C GLY A 384 2.78 3.90 17.38
N MET A 385 1.51 3.82 16.99
CA MET A 385 0.68 2.62 17.08
C MET A 385 -0.19 2.45 15.84
N ILE A 386 -0.28 1.24 15.32
CA ILE A 386 -1.32 0.86 14.36
C ILE A 386 -2.62 0.72 15.15
N THR A 387 -3.56 1.60 14.86
CA THR A 387 -4.92 1.63 15.42
C THR A 387 -5.88 2.02 14.33
N PHE A 388 -7.17 1.73 14.54
CA PHE A 388 -8.24 2.19 13.65
C PHE A 388 -9.15 3.15 14.40
N SER A 389 -9.42 4.31 13.82
CA SER A 389 -10.25 5.35 14.44
C SER A 389 -11.68 4.84 14.69
N PRO A 390 -12.34 5.27 15.79
CA PRO A 390 -13.67 4.78 16.14
C PRO A 390 -14.75 5.16 15.13
N ASP A 391 -14.62 6.30 14.48
CA ASP A 391 -15.60 6.89 13.55
C ASP A 391 -15.54 6.24 12.17
N TYR A 392 -14.35 6.23 11.54
CA TYR A 392 -14.18 5.75 10.17
C TYR A 392 -13.31 4.52 10.03
N ARG A 393 -12.76 4.00 11.13
CA ARG A 393 -11.87 2.82 11.12
C ARG A 393 -10.64 3.01 10.22
N GLU A 394 -10.05 4.21 10.29
CA GLU A 394 -8.88 4.63 9.53
C GLU A 394 -7.64 4.69 10.42
N SER A 395 -6.52 4.17 9.95
CA SER A 395 -5.21 4.36 10.59
C SER A 395 -4.64 5.75 10.28
N LYS A 396 -3.81 6.28 11.18
CA LYS A 396 -3.19 7.61 11.02
C LYS A 396 -1.67 7.49 10.93
N PHE A 397 -1.15 7.77 9.76
CA PHE A 397 0.27 7.69 9.42
C PHE A 397 0.99 9.02 9.63
N ALA A 398 2.28 8.96 9.97
CA ALA A 398 3.17 10.11 9.93
C ALA A 398 3.82 10.17 8.54
N LEU A 399 3.26 11.02 7.67
CA LEU A 399 3.72 11.19 6.30
C LEU A 399 4.96 12.10 6.24
N PHE A 400 5.79 11.88 5.23
CA PHE A 400 6.96 12.72 4.96
C PHE A 400 7.10 12.99 3.47
N MET A 401 7.85 14.06 3.13
CA MET A 401 8.13 14.44 1.75
C MET A 401 9.58 14.11 1.42
N GLU A 402 9.78 13.49 0.29
CA GLU A 402 11.07 13.11 -0.26
C GLU A 402 11.38 13.87 -1.54
N GLN A 403 12.64 14.16 -1.76
CA GLN A 403 13.11 14.68 -3.04
C GLN A 403 14.04 13.66 -3.71
N LEU A 404 13.78 13.36 -4.97
CA LEU A 404 14.63 12.45 -5.72
C LEU A 404 15.95 13.13 -6.11
N ARG A 405 17.07 12.44 -5.85
CA ARG A 405 18.44 12.86 -6.18
C ARG A 405 19.14 11.74 -6.95
N MET A 406 19.89 12.10 -7.96
CA MET A 406 20.69 11.09 -8.66
C MET A 406 21.72 10.46 -7.72
N ASP A 407 21.65 9.17 -7.56
CA ASP A 407 22.68 8.38 -6.88
C ASP A 407 23.79 8.04 -7.88
N THR A 408 25.01 8.50 -7.58
CA THR A 408 26.18 8.33 -8.45
C THR A 408 26.66 6.87 -8.55
N VAL A 409 26.23 6.00 -7.63
CA VAL A 409 26.63 4.60 -7.62
C VAL A 409 25.71 3.75 -8.51
N SER A 410 24.39 3.90 -8.33
CA SER A 410 23.39 3.16 -9.12
C SER A 410 23.09 3.80 -10.48
N GLY A 411 23.31 5.11 -10.61
CA GLY A 411 22.88 5.87 -11.79
C GLY A 411 21.37 6.09 -11.90
N GLU A 412 20.63 5.81 -10.82
CA GLU A 412 19.19 6.00 -10.71
C GLU A 412 18.87 7.05 -9.66
N PRO A 413 17.73 7.75 -9.75
CA PRO A 413 17.31 8.64 -8.69
C PRO A 413 16.97 7.84 -7.42
N ARG A 414 17.32 8.42 -6.27
CA ARG A 414 17.01 7.89 -4.94
C ARG A 414 16.33 8.97 -4.11
N PRO A 415 15.34 8.63 -3.31
CA PRO A 415 14.67 9.57 -2.43
C PRO A 415 15.58 9.98 -1.27
N VAL A 416 15.42 11.23 -0.85
CA VAL A 416 16.00 11.83 0.37
C VAL A 416 14.87 12.53 1.10
N ILE A 417 14.60 12.18 2.34
CA ILE A 417 13.56 12.84 3.15
C ILE A 417 13.96 14.30 3.39
N VAL A 418 13.12 15.24 2.98
CA VAL A 418 13.38 16.69 3.06
C VAL A 418 12.41 17.43 3.98
N TRP A 419 11.34 16.77 4.44
CA TRP A 419 10.35 17.35 5.34
C TRP A 419 9.47 16.22 5.95
N PRO A 420 8.95 16.35 7.19
CA PRO A 420 9.15 17.44 8.15
C PRO A 420 10.52 17.39 8.85
N ASP A 421 10.85 18.45 9.58
CA ASP A 421 12.17 18.64 10.19
C ASP A 421 12.62 17.53 11.12
N ASN A 422 11.70 16.88 11.81
CA ASN A 422 11.99 15.77 12.74
C ASN A 422 12.27 14.43 12.05
N LEU A 423 12.00 14.32 10.75
CA LEU A 423 12.24 13.10 9.96
C LEU A 423 13.28 13.31 8.85
N LYS A 424 13.61 14.56 8.51
CA LYS A 424 14.46 14.87 7.36
C LYS A 424 15.86 14.28 7.46
N GLU A 425 16.35 13.79 6.33
CA GLU A 425 17.72 13.31 6.11
C GLU A 425 18.58 14.36 5.39
N GLY A 426 17.93 15.24 4.64
CA GLY A 426 18.58 16.30 3.86
C GLY A 426 17.72 17.54 3.70
N SER A 427 18.28 18.57 3.07
CA SER A 427 17.53 19.81 2.76
C SER A 427 16.92 19.76 1.38
N PHE A 428 15.75 20.39 1.20
CA PHE A 428 15.17 20.63 -0.12
C PHE A 428 16.12 21.44 -0.99
N VAL A 429 16.28 21.04 -2.25
CA VAL A 429 17.10 21.74 -3.25
C VAL A 429 16.25 22.15 -4.44
N LEU A 430 16.31 23.44 -4.75
CA LEU A 430 15.73 23.97 -5.98
C LEU A 430 16.78 23.85 -7.11
N PRO A 431 16.51 23.06 -8.18
CA PRO A 431 17.51 22.80 -9.22
C PRO A 431 17.83 24.04 -10.07
N ASP A 432 19.02 24.06 -10.69
CA ASP A 432 19.50 25.21 -11.46
C ASP A 432 18.70 25.49 -12.73
N TRP A 433 18.12 24.45 -13.31
CA TRP A 433 17.25 24.55 -14.47
C TRP A 433 15.84 25.06 -14.16
N TYR A 434 15.42 25.04 -12.87
CA TYR A 434 14.07 25.47 -12.49
C TYR A 434 13.83 26.94 -12.82
N ARG A 435 12.63 27.23 -13.32
CA ARG A 435 12.15 28.61 -13.53
C ARG A 435 10.72 28.73 -13.05
N PRO A 436 10.41 29.77 -12.24
CA PRO A 436 9.05 29.96 -11.74
C PRO A 436 8.12 30.34 -12.89
N GLY A 437 6.88 29.91 -12.78
CA GLY A 437 5.83 30.23 -13.74
C GLY A 437 5.46 31.71 -13.71
N GLY A 438 5.07 32.23 -14.87
CA GLY A 438 4.66 33.63 -14.99
C GLY A 438 5.79 34.67 -15.14
N MET A 439 7.05 34.23 -15.13
CA MET A 439 8.22 35.06 -15.46
C MET A 439 8.59 34.97 -16.94
#